data_543c83e043859bcec3befc87985be718
#
_entry.id   543c83e043859bcec3befc87985be718
#
_cell.length_a   1.000
_cell.length_b   1.000
_cell.length_c   1.000
_cell.angle_alpha   90.00
_cell.angle_beta   90.00
_cell.angle_gamma   90.00
#
_symmetry.space_group_name_H-M   'P 1'
#
loop_
_entity.id
_entity.type
_entity.pdbx_description
1 polymer ?
#
loop_
_entity_poly.entity_id
_entity_poly.type
_entity_poly.pdbx_seq_one_letter_code
_entity_poly.pdbx_strand_id
1 'polypeptide(L)'
;YQMMEEAGIEITWESQQKFREEMRVKEGQDFILKRVIKNMRQLIDAGQKKIIMDGLYTWSEYKILLHEFPGQVTVVAIVAPKHLRYQRLQNRPERPMQPREIKERDCSENENMQKGGPIAIAEHFIINDGSLEDLHAKLDELTQATHFCKSPMQC
;
A
#
# COMPACT_ATOMS: atom_id res chain seq x y z
N TYR A 1 -9.33 6.10 6.81
CA TYR A 1 -10.74 6.46 6.70
C TYR A 1 -11.50 6.05 7.97
N GLN A 2 -11.50 4.77 8.34
CA GLN A 2 -12.24 4.26 9.49
C GLN A 2 -12.10 5.11 10.77
N MET A 3 -10.90 5.53 11.11
CA MET A 3 -10.66 6.40 12.28
C MET A 3 -11.31 7.78 12.18
N MET A 4 -11.40 8.33 10.97
CA MET A 4 -12.05 9.62 10.75
C MET A 4 -13.57 9.47 10.81
N GLU A 5 -14.10 8.38 10.28
CA GLU A 5 -15.52 8.02 10.38
C GLU A 5 -15.94 7.81 11.83
N GLU A 6 -15.15 7.04 12.61
CA GLU A 6 -15.36 6.84 14.05
C GLU A 6 -15.31 8.16 14.85
N ALA A 7 -14.50 9.12 14.38
CA ALA A 7 -14.38 10.47 14.97
C ALA A 7 -15.43 11.45 14.43
N GLY A 8 -16.30 11.06 13.49
CA GLY A 8 -17.30 11.93 12.87
C GLY A 8 -16.69 13.04 11.99
N ILE A 9 -15.47 12.82 11.47
CA ILE A 9 -14.76 13.81 10.64
C ILE A 9 -15.11 13.57 9.17
N GLU A 10 -15.61 14.60 8.50
CA GLU A 10 -15.85 14.54 7.05
C GLU A 10 -14.56 14.25 6.28
N ILE A 11 -14.62 13.33 5.31
CA ILE A 11 -13.45 12.86 4.57
C ILE A 11 -13.22 13.78 3.36
N THR A 12 -12.47 14.85 3.56
CA THR A 12 -11.91 15.73 2.52
C THR A 12 -10.40 15.56 2.43
N TRP A 13 -9.77 16.12 1.41
CA TRP A 13 -8.29 16.13 1.32
C TRP A 13 -7.65 16.85 2.51
N GLU A 14 -8.17 18.03 2.84
CA GLU A 14 -7.67 18.88 3.92
C GLU A 14 -7.85 18.21 5.29
N SER A 15 -9.03 17.65 5.55
CA SER A 15 -9.31 16.95 6.81
C SER A 15 -8.45 15.71 7.00
N GLN A 16 -8.18 14.96 5.92
CA GLN A 16 -7.29 13.79 5.94
C GLN A 16 -5.85 14.20 6.24
N GLN A 17 -5.35 15.27 5.64
CA GLN A 17 -4.00 15.74 5.89
C GLN A 17 -3.87 16.20 7.34
N LYS A 18 -4.76 17.08 7.80
CA LYS A 18 -4.79 17.57 9.18
C LYS A 18 -4.87 16.43 10.19
N PHE A 19 -5.80 15.49 10.01
CA PHE A 19 -5.96 14.36 10.88
C PHE A 19 -4.68 13.50 10.97
N ARG A 20 -4.03 13.24 9.83
CA ARG A 20 -2.76 12.49 9.81
C ARG A 20 -1.64 13.23 10.54
N GLU A 21 -1.55 14.54 10.38
CA GLU A 21 -0.54 15.35 11.07
C GLU A 21 -0.77 15.36 12.58
N GLU A 22 -2.01 15.59 13.03
CA GLU A 22 -2.39 15.53 14.45
C GLU A 22 -2.10 14.17 15.08
N MET A 23 -2.45 13.09 14.37
CA MET A 23 -2.21 11.72 14.86
C MET A 23 -0.72 11.38 14.89
N ARG A 24 0.08 11.87 13.93
CA ARG A 24 1.55 11.69 13.96
C ARG A 24 2.19 12.40 15.16
N VAL A 25 1.71 13.58 15.51
CA VAL A 25 2.17 14.28 16.70
C VAL A 25 1.78 13.52 17.97
N LYS A 26 0.57 12.99 18.03
CA LYS A 26 0.01 12.32 19.21
C LYS A 26 0.53 10.91 19.41
N GLU A 27 0.60 10.10 18.34
CA GLU A 27 0.88 8.66 18.41
C GLU A 27 2.22 8.25 17.73
N GLY A 28 2.89 9.21 17.10
CA GLY A 28 4.14 9.00 16.36
C GLY A 28 3.94 8.76 14.86
N GLN A 29 5.05 8.81 14.11
CA GLN A 29 5.03 8.72 12.65
C GLN A 29 4.41 7.41 12.13
N ASP A 30 4.63 6.32 12.85
CA ASP A 30 4.24 4.96 12.45
C ASP A 30 2.88 4.52 13.04
N PHE A 31 2.04 5.46 13.48
CA PHE A 31 0.79 5.14 14.17
C PHE A 31 -0.15 4.27 13.33
N ILE A 32 -0.21 4.49 12.02
CA ILE A 32 -1.04 3.69 11.10
C ILE A 32 -0.52 2.25 11.08
N LEU A 33 0.79 2.08 10.89
CA LEU A 33 1.41 0.77 10.83
C LEU A 33 1.23 -0.01 12.14
N LYS A 34 1.39 0.64 13.29
CA LYS A 34 1.16 0.00 14.61
C LYS A 34 -0.25 -0.59 14.72
N ARG A 35 -1.26 0.11 14.21
CA ARG A 35 -2.64 -0.40 14.19
C ARG A 35 -2.81 -1.55 13.20
N VAL A 36 -2.20 -1.45 12.02
CA VAL A 36 -2.20 -2.54 11.04
C VAL A 36 -1.55 -3.79 11.64
N ILE A 37 -0.40 -3.67 12.28
CA ILE A 37 0.29 -4.79 12.96
C ILE A 37 -0.60 -5.40 14.05
N LYS A 38 -1.27 -4.57 14.85
CA LYS A 38 -2.22 -5.06 15.86
C LYS A 38 -3.35 -5.89 15.23
N ASN A 39 -3.93 -5.41 14.14
CA ASN A 39 -4.97 -6.14 13.42
C ASN A 39 -4.43 -7.45 12.80
N MET A 40 -3.24 -7.41 12.21
CA MET A 40 -2.59 -8.61 11.66
C MET A 40 -2.37 -9.68 12.75
N ARG A 41 -1.90 -9.29 13.93
CA ARG A 41 -1.74 -10.21 15.08
C ARG A 41 -3.07 -10.82 15.50
N GLN A 42 -4.14 -10.04 15.57
CA GLN A 42 -5.48 -10.55 15.87
C GLN A 42 -5.96 -11.57 14.83
N LEU A 43 -5.68 -11.33 13.54
CA LEU A 43 -6.01 -12.29 12.49
C LEU A 43 -5.18 -13.58 12.62
N ILE A 44 -3.90 -13.46 12.94
CA ILE A 44 -3.01 -14.62 13.18
C ILE A 44 -3.52 -15.43 14.39
N ASP A 45 -3.86 -14.78 15.48
CA ASP A 45 -4.40 -15.41 16.69
C ASP A 45 -5.74 -16.10 16.41
N ALA A 46 -6.53 -15.56 15.48
CA ALA A 46 -7.76 -16.17 14.97
C ALA A 46 -7.50 -17.33 13.95
N GLY A 47 -6.25 -17.68 13.69
CA GLY A 47 -5.88 -18.81 12.85
C GLY A 47 -5.64 -18.47 11.37
N GLN A 48 -5.64 -17.19 10.98
CA GLN A 48 -5.30 -16.78 9.62
C GLN A 48 -3.80 -17.00 9.37
N LYS A 49 -3.50 -17.77 8.31
CA LYS A 49 -2.12 -18.09 7.93
C LYS A 49 -1.57 -17.21 6.81
N LYS A 50 -2.44 -16.51 6.11
CA LYS A 50 -2.11 -15.69 4.95
C LYS A 50 -2.85 -14.37 5.04
N ILE A 51 -2.12 -13.28 5.02
CA ILE A 51 -2.65 -11.93 5.16
C ILE A 51 -2.05 -11.08 4.05
N ILE A 52 -2.88 -10.33 3.36
CA ILE A 52 -2.46 -9.31 2.41
C ILE A 52 -2.56 -7.95 3.11
N MET A 53 -1.48 -7.20 3.05
CA MET A 53 -1.43 -5.80 3.45
C MET A 53 -1.25 -4.94 2.19
N ASP A 54 -2.20 -4.04 1.95
CA ASP A 54 -2.06 -3.02 0.90
C ASP A 54 -1.50 -1.72 1.50
N GLY A 55 -0.55 -1.13 0.80
CA GLY A 55 -0.04 0.19 1.15
C GLY A 55 1.19 0.21 2.04
N LEU A 56 2.27 -0.42 1.63
CA LEU A 56 3.60 -0.20 2.21
C LEU A 56 4.21 1.08 1.60
N TYR A 57 4.28 2.16 2.40
CA TYR A 57 4.60 3.48 1.87
C TYR A 57 5.99 3.99 2.21
N THR A 58 6.63 3.51 3.28
CA THR A 58 7.90 4.06 3.74
C THR A 58 8.95 3.00 3.99
N TRP A 59 10.22 3.40 3.90
CA TRP A 59 11.35 2.55 4.29
C TRP A 59 11.30 2.17 5.78
N SER A 60 10.81 3.07 6.62
CA SER A 60 10.64 2.80 8.05
C SER A 60 9.61 1.69 8.30
N GLU A 61 8.45 1.78 7.64
CA GLU A 61 7.40 0.76 7.73
C GLU A 61 7.89 -0.63 7.31
N TYR A 62 8.66 -0.69 6.21
CA TYR A 62 9.28 -1.94 5.77
C TYR A 62 10.17 -2.58 6.85
N LYS A 63 11.07 -1.78 7.45
CA LYS A 63 11.95 -2.29 8.52
C LYS A 63 11.16 -2.78 9.74
N ILE A 64 10.11 -2.07 10.12
CA ILE A 64 9.24 -2.46 11.24
C ILE A 64 8.55 -3.79 10.93
N LEU A 65 8.01 -3.95 9.72
CA LEU A 65 7.34 -5.22 9.34
C LEU A 65 8.31 -6.40 9.37
N LEU A 66 9.53 -6.24 8.87
CA LEU A 66 10.55 -7.30 8.95
C LEU A 66 10.92 -7.67 10.38
N HIS A 67 10.96 -6.68 11.28
CA HIS A 67 11.23 -6.91 12.69
C HIS A 67 10.06 -7.62 13.40
N GLU A 68 8.83 -7.22 13.09
CA GLU A 68 7.61 -7.76 13.71
C GLU A 68 7.26 -9.18 13.22
N PHE A 69 7.59 -9.49 11.97
CA PHE A 69 7.25 -10.74 11.28
C PHE A 69 8.48 -11.34 10.56
N PRO A 70 9.53 -11.73 11.28
CA PRO A 70 10.79 -12.17 10.66
C PRO A 70 10.57 -13.42 9.79
N GLY A 71 11.01 -13.32 8.53
CA GLY A 71 10.89 -14.42 7.55
C GLY A 71 9.46 -14.69 7.05
N GLN A 72 8.49 -13.84 7.39
CA GLN A 72 7.09 -14.02 7.01
C GLN A 72 6.56 -12.93 6.07
N VAL A 73 7.36 -11.93 5.77
CA VAL A 73 6.99 -10.81 4.89
C VAL A 73 7.52 -11.07 3.49
N THR A 74 6.64 -10.93 2.51
CA THR A 74 6.99 -10.93 1.09
C THR A 74 6.43 -9.66 0.47
N VAL A 75 7.28 -8.87 -0.15
CA VAL A 75 6.88 -7.61 -0.79
C VAL A 75 6.66 -7.85 -2.29
N VAL A 76 5.49 -7.47 -2.76
CA VAL A 76 5.15 -7.44 -4.18
C VAL A 76 5.05 -5.99 -4.64
N ALA A 77 5.92 -5.57 -5.53
CA ALA A 77 5.88 -4.25 -6.13
C ALA A 77 5.07 -4.28 -7.43
N ILE A 78 3.93 -3.63 -7.43
CA ILE A 78 3.15 -3.39 -8.65
C ILE A 78 3.58 -2.05 -9.23
N VAL A 79 4.28 -2.07 -10.35
CA VAL A 79 4.83 -0.88 -11.00
C VAL A 79 4.20 -0.65 -12.37
N ALA A 80 4.03 0.61 -12.74
CA ALA A 80 3.54 0.99 -14.06
C ALA A 80 4.46 2.04 -14.69
N PRO A 81 4.67 2.01 -16.02
CA PRO A 81 5.38 3.05 -16.73
C PRO A 81 4.82 4.44 -16.39
N LYS A 82 5.71 5.42 -16.19
CA LYS A 82 5.33 6.75 -15.70
C LYS A 82 4.22 7.40 -16.55
N HIS A 83 4.30 7.30 -17.87
CA HIS A 83 3.30 7.88 -18.77
C HIS A 83 1.92 7.26 -18.60
N LEU A 84 1.84 5.92 -18.45
CA LEU A 84 0.57 5.22 -18.20
C LEU A 84 -0.01 5.56 -16.82
N ARG A 85 0.85 5.61 -15.81
CA ARG A 85 0.43 5.98 -14.45
C ARG A 85 -0.14 7.41 -14.43
N TYR A 86 0.50 8.35 -15.11
CA TYR A 86 0.02 9.73 -15.23
C TYR A 86 -1.33 9.77 -15.95
N GLN A 87 -1.44 9.12 -17.10
CA GLN A 87 -2.69 9.03 -17.85
C GLN A 87 -3.83 8.44 -17.01
N ARG A 88 -3.58 7.34 -16.29
CA ARG A 88 -4.57 6.70 -15.43
C ARG A 88 -5.01 7.59 -14.27
N LEU A 89 -4.08 8.31 -13.63
CA LEU A 89 -4.38 9.23 -12.53
C LEU A 89 -5.19 10.46 -13.00
N GLN A 90 -4.94 10.95 -14.22
CA GLN A 90 -5.70 12.05 -14.79
C GLN A 90 -7.12 11.66 -15.17
N ASN A 91 -7.29 10.43 -15.66
CA ASN A 91 -8.56 9.96 -16.23
C ASN A 91 -9.40 9.08 -15.26
N ARG A 92 -8.95 8.87 -14.04
CA ARG A 92 -9.72 8.05 -13.08
C ARG A 92 -11.03 8.75 -12.72
N PRO A 93 -12.13 7.98 -12.52
CA PRO A 93 -13.44 8.54 -12.19
C PRO A 93 -13.45 9.31 -10.87
N GLU A 94 -12.73 8.78 -9.89
CA GLU A 94 -12.65 9.37 -8.56
C GLU A 94 -11.32 10.08 -8.34
N ARG A 95 -11.39 11.35 -7.89
CA ARG A 95 -10.22 12.18 -7.55
C ARG A 95 -9.18 12.24 -8.68
N PRO A 96 -9.56 12.63 -9.91
CA PRO A 96 -8.59 12.86 -10.97
C PRO A 96 -7.55 13.88 -10.51
N MET A 97 -6.30 13.70 -10.94
CA MET A 97 -5.19 14.57 -10.54
C MET A 97 -4.65 15.32 -11.75
N GLN A 98 -4.27 16.59 -11.53
CA GLN A 98 -3.57 17.36 -12.56
C GLN A 98 -2.11 16.90 -12.70
N PRO A 99 -1.47 17.05 -13.88
CA PRO A 99 -0.09 16.63 -14.09
C PRO A 99 0.90 17.22 -13.06
N ARG A 100 0.68 18.46 -12.65
CA ARG A 100 1.50 19.12 -11.61
C ARG A 100 1.38 18.43 -10.26
N GLU A 101 0.16 18.11 -9.84
CA GLU A 101 -0.10 17.42 -8.57
C GLU A 101 0.53 16.02 -8.55
N ILE A 102 0.47 15.29 -9.67
CA ILE A 102 1.09 13.96 -9.80
C ILE A 102 2.61 14.08 -9.64
N LYS A 103 3.22 15.09 -10.28
CA LYS A 103 4.67 15.33 -10.19
C LYS A 103 5.09 15.71 -8.77
N GLU A 104 4.36 16.60 -8.12
CA GLU A 104 4.62 17.02 -6.73
C GLU A 104 4.49 15.84 -5.77
N ARG A 105 3.48 15.00 -5.97
CA ARG A 105 3.30 13.78 -5.22
C ARG A 105 4.44 12.78 -5.43
N ASP A 106 4.88 12.54 -6.66
CA ASP A 106 6.00 11.65 -6.96
C ASP A 106 7.30 12.10 -6.26
N CYS A 107 7.58 13.40 -6.27
CA CYS A 107 8.74 13.95 -5.56
C CYS A 107 8.61 13.73 -4.05
N SER A 108 7.48 14.14 -3.47
CA SER A 108 7.24 14.02 -2.02
C SER A 108 7.28 12.57 -1.53
N GLU A 109 6.72 11.62 -2.28
CA GLU A 109 6.75 10.19 -1.90
C GLU A 109 8.17 9.62 -1.89
N ASN A 110 9.07 10.11 -2.74
CA ASN A 110 10.46 9.66 -2.77
C ASN A 110 11.34 10.41 -1.76
N GLU A 111 11.21 11.75 -1.69
CA GLU A 111 12.06 12.60 -0.84
C GLU A 111 11.71 12.46 0.66
N ASN A 112 10.42 12.43 0.98
CA ASN A 112 9.96 12.45 2.37
C ASN A 112 9.63 11.06 2.93
N MET A 113 9.15 10.14 2.08
CA MET A 113 8.72 8.81 2.50
C MET A 113 9.70 7.70 2.14
N GLN A 114 10.66 7.99 1.26
CA GLN A 114 11.63 7.00 0.76
C GLN A 114 10.92 5.76 0.17
N LYS A 115 9.79 5.99 -0.53
CA LYS A 115 8.94 4.93 -1.08
C LYS A 115 9.66 4.05 -2.11
N GLY A 116 10.66 4.59 -2.79
CA GLY A 116 11.50 3.84 -3.72
C GLY A 116 12.24 2.67 -3.07
N GLY A 117 12.54 2.75 -1.77
CA GLY A 117 13.28 1.70 -1.04
C GLY A 117 12.55 0.35 -1.05
N PRO A 118 11.35 0.22 -0.48
CA PRO A 118 10.58 -1.03 -0.51
C PRO A 118 10.30 -1.55 -1.92
N ILE A 119 10.10 -0.65 -2.90
CA ILE A 119 9.91 -1.04 -4.30
C ILE A 119 11.18 -1.67 -4.84
N ALA A 120 12.35 -1.07 -4.62
CA ALA A 120 13.62 -1.51 -5.20
C ALA A 120 14.08 -2.89 -4.70
N ILE A 121 13.66 -3.28 -3.50
CA ILE A 121 14.07 -4.54 -2.86
C ILE A 121 12.93 -5.56 -2.74
N ALA A 122 11.82 -5.32 -3.42
CA ALA A 122 10.69 -6.26 -3.43
C ALA A 122 11.12 -7.62 -3.99
N GLU A 123 10.61 -8.70 -3.40
CA GLU A 123 10.87 -10.07 -3.86
C GLU A 123 10.22 -10.36 -5.22
N HIS A 124 9.10 -9.69 -5.51
CA HIS A 124 8.37 -9.86 -6.76
C HIS A 124 7.96 -8.54 -7.37
N PHE A 125 8.01 -8.49 -8.71
CA PHE A 125 7.60 -7.33 -9.49
C PHE A 125 6.49 -7.71 -10.46
N ILE A 126 5.41 -6.92 -10.46
CA ILE A 126 4.37 -7.00 -11.47
C ILE A 126 4.37 -5.69 -12.26
N ILE A 127 4.60 -5.79 -13.56
CA ILE A 127 4.52 -4.62 -14.45
C ILE A 127 3.06 -4.48 -14.91
N ASN A 128 2.43 -3.42 -14.43
CA ASN A 128 1.04 -3.07 -14.76
C ASN A 128 1.02 -2.10 -15.96
N ASP A 129 1.32 -2.62 -17.13
CA ASP A 129 1.42 -1.89 -18.39
C ASP A 129 0.30 -2.23 -19.39
N GLY A 130 -0.50 -3.24 -19.10
CA GLY A 130 -1.62 -3.72 -19.91
C GLY A 130 -3.00 -3.38 -19.36
N SER A 131 -3.94 -4.25 -19.66
CA SER A 131 -5.33 -4.18 -19.18
C SER A 131 -5.46 -4.63 -17.71
N LEU A 132 -6.67 -4.51 -17.16
CA LEU A 132 -6.97 -5.04 -15.82
C LEU A 132 -6.92 -6.57 -15.80
N GLU A 133 -7.38 -7.20 -16.87
CA GLU A 133 -7.34 -8.65 -17.06
C GLU A 133 -5.90 -9.16 -17.08
N ASP A 134 -4.99 -8.46 -17.77
CA ASP A 134 -3.56 -8.79 -17.76
C ASP A 134 -2.95 -8.68 -16.37
N LEU A 135 -3.32 -7.64 -15.61
CA LEU A 135 -2.89 -7.49 -14.22
C LEU A 135 -3.37 -8.66 -13.35
N HIS A 136 -4.65 -9.03 -13.48
CA HIS A 136 -5.21 -10.16 -12.73
C HIS A 136 -4.51 -11.47 -13.09
N ALA A 137 -4.25 -11.74 -14.37
CA ALA A 137 -3.53 -12.93 -14.79
C ALA A 137 -2.12 -13.01 -14.18
N LYS A 138 -1.37 -11.89 -14.18
CA LYS A 138 -0.04 -11.81 -13.54
C LYS A 138 -0.11 -12.01 -12.02
N LEU A 139 -1.17 -11.52 -11.35
CA LEU A 139 -1.39 -11.74 -9.92
C LEU A 139 -1.72 -13.20 -9.61
N ASP A 140 -2.57 -13.83 -10.42
CA ASP A 140 -2.94 -15.23 -10.27
C ASP A 140 -1.71 -16.15 -10.46
N GLU A 141 -0.89 -15.88 -11.46
CA GLU A 141 0.38 -16.60 -11.67
C GLU A 141 1.31 -16.47 -10.46
N LEU A 142 1.48 -15.24 -9.93
CA LEU A 142 2.31 -15.00 -8.76
C LEU A 142 1.78 -15.73 -7.51
N THR A 143 0.47 -15.66 -7.25
CA THR A 143 -0.13 -16.29 -6.07
C THR A 143 -0.05 -17.81 -6.12
N GLN A 144 -0.10 -18.39 -7.32
CA GLN A 144 0.12 -19.82 -7.52
C GLN A 144 1.60 -20.19 -7.33
N ALA A 145 2.52 -19.45 -7.94
CA ALA A 145 3.96 -19.69 -7.83
C ALA A 145 4.49 -19.57 -6.39
N THR A 146 3.94 -18.64 -5.61
CA THR A 146 4.27 -18.45 -4.19
C THR A 146 3.49 -19.37 -3.24
N HIS A 147 2.61 -20.22 -3.78
CA HIS A 147 1.65 -21.03 -2.99
C HIS A 147 0.81 -20.18 -2.02
N PHE A 148 0.62 -18.90 -2.32
CA PHE A 148 -0.20 -18.02 -1.50
C PHE A 148 -1.68 -18.42 -1.59
N CYS A 149 -2.18 -18.71 -2.78
CA CYS A 149 -3.50 -19.30 -3.00
C CYS A 149 -3.38 -20.74 -3.56
N LYS A 150 -4.26 -21.61 -3.10
CA LYS A 150 -4.33 -22.99 -3.66
C LYS A 150 -5.02 -23.01 -5.02
N SER A 151 -5.87 -22.01 -5.30
CA SER A 151 -6.63 -21.84 -6.52
C SER A 151 -6.99 -20.38 -6.68
N PRO A 152 -7.08 -19.82 -7.91
CA PRO A 152 -7.47 -18.43 -8.15
C PRO A 152 -8.80 -18.01 -7.51
N MET A 153 -9.71 -18.95 -7.28
CA MET A 153 -11.02 -18.70 -6.67
C MET A 153 -11.03 -18.78 -5.13
N GLN A 154 -9.90 -18.99 -4.46
CA GLN A 154 -9.80 -19.18 -3.01
C GLN A 154 -9.03 -18.09 -2.27
N CYS A 155 -8.69 -16.99 -2.97
CA CYS A 155 -8.04 -15.82 -2.37
C CYS A 155 -9.00 -14.75 -1.96
#